data_92f83b2fe0b75383a8f9bbe6e60047ec
#
_entry.id   92f83b2fe0b75383a8f9bbe6e60047ec
#
_cell.length_a   1.000
_cell.length_b   1.000
_cell.length_c   1.000
_cell.angle_alpha   90.00
_cell.angle_beta   90.00
_cell.angle_gamma   90.00
#
_symmetry.space_group_name_H-M   'P 1'
#
loop_
_entity.id
_entity.type
_entity.pdbx_description
1 polymer ?
#
loop_
_entity_poly.entity_id
_entity_poly.type
_entity_poly.pdbx_seq_one_letter_code
_entity_poly.pdbx_strand_id
1 'polypeptide(L)'
;MCIRDSDRGESDFGIVPIENSTEGSVNSTLDCLSEFNLKICGEIEMEIHHNLLGHNKPLPKNGFEIHAHEQTLGQCRAWLESYCPEVKLVSVSSNAQAASNVKEDNTVIAIAGELAAKKYGLDILSKNIEDYSSNTTRFLTIGNIESGQTDSDKTSIMATTKNEEGALYSLLEPFNKLNVNLSHLTYRPSKVNKWQYSFFIDFDGHKDEDLLKDLLSSLAKKEIEVKILGSYPKSLG
;
A
#
# COMPACT_ATOMS: atom_id res chain seq x y z
N MET A 1 -13.54 -6.14 -3.82
CA MET A 1 -12.39 -5.46 -3.19
C MET A 1 -12.56 -5.57 -1.69
N CYS A 2 -11.58 -6.09 -0.98
CA CYS A 2 -11.66 -6.47 0.45
C CYS A 2 -12.31 -5.43 1.39
N ILE A 3 -12.16 -4.12 1.11
CA ILE A 3 -12.80 -3.07 1.92
C ILE A 3 -14.33 -3.16 1.89
N ARG A 4 -14.93 -3.34 0.71
CA ARG A 4 -16.39 -3.46 0.58
C ARG A 4 -16.93 -4.74 1.21
N ASP A 5 -16.18 -5.82 1.12
CA ASP A 5 -16.57 -7.12 1.68
C ASP A 5 -16.54 -7.05 3.22
N SER A 6 -15.52 -6.40 3.81
CA SER A 6 -15.45 -6.15 5.26
C SER A 6 -16.53 -5.17 5.74
N ASP A 7 -16.85 -4.12 4.97
CA ASP A 7 -17.91 -3.16 5.32
C ASP A 7 -19.30 -3.83 5.31
N ARG A 8 -19.52 -4.81 4.45
CA ARG A 8 -20.75 -5.60 4.39
C ARG A 8 -20.83 -6.75 5.41
N GLY A 9 -19.75 -6.96 6.18
CA GLY A 9 -19.65 -8.08 7.11
C GLY A 9 -19.48 -9.45 6.43
N GLU A 10 -19.06 -9.48 5.17
CA GLU A 10 -18.75 -10.71 4.42
C GLU A 10 -17.36 -11.25 4.83
N SER A 11 -16.53 -10.41 5.47
CA SER A 11 -15.28 -10.81 6.10
C SER A 11 -15.00 -9.96 7.34
N ASP A 12 -14.40 -10.55 8.38
CA ASP A 12 -14.06 -9.87 9.62
C ASP A 12 -12.92 -8.86 9.43
N PHE A 13 -11.98 -9.19 8.54
CA PHE A 13 -10.81 -8.38 8.24
C PHE A 13 -10.54 -8.31 6.75
N GLY A 14 -9.93 -7.19 6.33
CA GLY A 14 -9.35 -7.02 5.01
C GLY A 14 -7.90 -6.59 5.10
N ILE A 15 -7.07 -7.01 4.15
CA ILE A 15 -5.71 -6.50 3.97
C ILE A 15 -5.66 -5.70 2.69
N VAL A 16 -5.20 -4.45 2.76
CA VAL A 16 -5.16 -3.53 1.63
C VAL A 16 -3.83 -2.79 1.57
N PRO A 17 -3.24 -2.61 0.38
CA PRO A 17 -2.03 -1.80 0.23
C PRO A 17 -2.38 -0.33 0.43
N ILE A 18 -1.53 0.41 1.15
CA ILE A 18 -1.70 1.85 1.36
C ILE A 18 -0.60 2.67 0.69
N GLU A 19 0.60 2.13 0.66
CA GLU A 19 1.77 2.81 0.15
C GLU A 19 2.79 1.81 -0.40
N ASN A 20 3.46 2.19 -1.48
CA ASN A 20 4.62 1.49 -2.00
C ASN A 20 5.81 2.45 -2.03
N SER A 21 6.99 2.02 -1.59
CA SER A 21 8.19 2.87 -1.48
C SER A 21 8.66 3.47 -2.81
N THR A 22 8.29 2.86 -3.93
CA THR A 22 8.67 3.30 -5.28
C THR A 22 7.57 4.13 -5.95
N GLU A 23 6.30 3.79 -5.73
CA GLU A 23 5.16 4.37 -6.45
C GLU A 23 4.33 5.34 -5.60
N GLY A 24 4.57 5.36 -4.29
CA GLY A 24 3.86 6.23 -3.35
C GLY A 24 2.50 5.67 -2.94
N SER A 25 1.58 6.57 -2.61
CA SER A 25 0.29 6.22 -2.00
C SER A 25 -0.69 5.54 -2.95
N VAL A 26 -1.39 4.51 -2.44
CA VAL A 26 -2.44 3.79 -3.17
C VAL A 26 -3.76 4.55 -3.07
N ASN A 27 -4.01 5.40 -4.06
CA ASN A 27 -5.14 6.33 -4.09
C ASN A 27 -6.51 5.66 -3.92
N SER A 28 -6.72 4.48 -4.49
CA SER A 28 -7.98 3.73 -4.36
C SER A 28 -8.25 3.30 -2.92
N THR A 29 -7.24 2.97 -2.15
CA THR A 29 -7.36 2.63 -0.72
C THR A 29 -7.70 3.86 0.10
N LEU A 30 -7.03 5.00 -0.14
CA LEU A 30 -7.33 6.27 0.53
C LEU A 30 -8.78 6.73 0.26
N ASP A 31 -9.24 6.61 -0.98
CA ASP A 31 -10.62 6.93 -1.36
C ASP A 31 -11.62 6.06 -0.59
N CYS A 32 -11.36 4.76 -0.47
CA CYS A 32 -12.22 3.86 0.30
C CYS A 32 -12.20 4.17 1.81
N LEU A 33 -11.04 4.47 2.39
CA LEU A 33 -10.94 4.86 3.81
C LEU A 33 -11.72 6.16 4.12
N SER A 34 -11.86 7.05 3.13
CA SER A 34 -12.71 8.25 3.28
C SER A 34 -14.21 7.92 3.26
N GLU A 35 -14.62 6.94 2.45
CA GLU A 35 -16.03 6.59 2.20
C GLU A 35 -16.60 5.64 3.27
N PHE A 36 -15.81 4.65 3.72
CA PHE A 36 -16.27 3.61 4.64
C PHE A 36 -15.86 3.87 6.10
N ASN A 37 -16.61 3.28 7.04
CA ASN A 37 -16.37 3.46 8.48
C ASN A 37 -15.52 2.34 9.11
N LEU A 38 -14.80 1.58 8.30
CA LEU A 38 -13.87 0.58 8.79
C LEU A 38 -12.70 1.22 9.53
N LYS A 39 -12.16 0.48 10.50
CA LYS A 39 -11.01 0.89 11.30
C LYS A 39 -9.75 0.20 10.80
N ILE A 40 -8.64 0.92 10.85
CA ILE A 40 -7.31 0.32 10.71
C ILE A 40 -6.97 -0.30 12.07
N CYS A 41 -6.71 -1.60 12.09
CA CYS A 41 -6.38 -2.36 13.30
C CYS A 41 -4.97 -2.97 13.29
N GLY A 42 -4.19 -2.74 12.23
CA GLY A 42 -2.80 -3.17 12.13
C GLY A 42 -2.15 -2.72 10.83
N GLU A 43 -0.84 -2.84 10.76
CA GLU A 43 -0.06 -2.64 9.53
C GLU A 43 0.97 -3.76 9.37
N ILE A 44 1.35 -4.01 8.11
CA ILE A 44 2.37 -4.96 7.72
C ILE A 44 3.22 -4.30 6.64
N GLU A 45 4.52 -4.30 6.80
CA GLU A 45 5.49 -3.94 5.77
C GLU A 45 6.03 -5.21 5.13
N MET A 46 6.07 -5.25 3.80
CA MET A 46 6.50 -6.42 3.05
C MET A 46 7.45 -5.99 1.93
N GLU A 47 8.62 -6.57 1.92
CA GLU A 47 9.54 -6.46 0.78
C GLU A 47 8.93 -7.18 -0.44
N ILE A 48 8.95 -6.50 -1.57
CA ILE A 48 8.37 -7.00 -2.82
C ILE A 48 9.51 -7.40 -3.75
N HIS A 49 9.65 -8.70 -3.94
CA HIS A 49 10.61 -9.27 -4.87
C HIS A 49 9.92 -9.80 -6.13
N HIS A 50 10.55 -9.55 -7.25
CA HIS A 50 10.12 -10.02 -8.55
C HIS A 50 11.04 -11.12 -9.04
N ASN A 51 10.45 -12.27 -9.36
CA ASN A 51 11.19 -13.43 -9.87
C ASN A 51 10.69 -13.78 -11.27
N LEU A 52 11.57 -14.26 -12.10
CA LEU A 52 11.22 -14.84 -13.39
C LEU A 52 10.77 -16.29 -13.16
N LEU A 53 9.55 -16.60 -13.54
CA LEU A 53 8.88 -17.88 -13.30
C LEU A 53 8.54 -18.59 -14.60
N GLY A 54 8.80 -19.89 -14.66
CA GLY A 54 8.49 -20.69 -15.84
C GLY A 54 8.54 -22.19 -15.57
N HIS A 55 8.36 -22.98 -16.61
CA HIS A 55 8.60 -24.40 -16.58
C HIS A 55 10.03 -24.68 -17.09
N ASN A 56 10.72 -25.60 -16.42
CA ASN A 56 12.04 -26.11 -16.81
C ASN A 56 13.18 -25.07 -16.80
N LYS A 57 14.13 -25.27 -15.91
CA LYS A 57 15.45 -24.61 -15.98
C LYS A 57 16.34 -25.33 -17.00
N PRO A 58 17.20 -24.63 -17.72
CA PRO A 58 17.45 -23.18 -17.71
C PRO A 58 16.43 -22.38 -18.54
N LEU A 59 16.49 -21.02 -18.43
CA LEU A 59 15.72 -20.09 -19.25
C LEU A 59 15.87 -20.41 -20.75
N PRO A 60 14.79 -20.58 -21.51
CA PRO A 60 14.86 -20.78 -22.96
C PRO A 60 15.63 -19.66 -23.64
N LYS A 61 16.41 -19.98 -24.67
CA LYS A 61 17.16 -18.95 -25.41
C LYS A 61 16.28 -18.11 -26.32
N ASN A 62 15.22 -18.70 -26.90
CA ASN A 62 14.30 -18.06 -27.85
C ASN A 62 12.91 -18.69 -27.75
N GLY A 63 11.91 -18.03 -28.37
CA GLY A 63 10.57 -18.60 -28.57
C GLY A 63 9.66 -18.52 -27.35
N PHE A 64 9.87 -17.53 -26.47
CA PHE A 64 9.01 -17.28 -25.33
C PHE A 64 8.61 -15.81 -25.24
N GLU A 65 7.54 -15.54 -24.51
CA GLU A 65 7.06 -14.21 -24.16
C GLU A 65 7.14 -14.01 -22.65
N ILE A 66 7.39 -12.77 -22.18
CA ILE A 66 7.37 -12.46 -20.76
C ILE A 66 6.09 -11.69 -20.43
N HIS A 67 5.28 -12.26 -19.55
CA HIS A 67 4.05 -11.68 -19.06
C HIS A 67 4.22 -11.13 -17.64
N ALA A 68 3.75 -9.90 -17.37
CA ALA A 68 3.66 -9.32 -16.04
C ALA A 68 2.67 -8.16 -16.02
N HIS A 69 2.37 -7.64 -14.84
CA HIS A 69 1.69 -6.36 -14.72
C HIS A 69 2.60 -5.24 -15.25
N GLU A 70 2.01 -4.21 -15.85
CA GLU A 70 2.75 -3.11 -16.49
C GLU A 70 3.79 -2.48 -15.54
N GLN A 71 3.41 -2.22 -14.30
CA GLN A 71 4.31 -1.70 -13.27
C GLN A 71 5.51 -2.60 -13.00
N THR A 72 5.29 -3.92 -12.95
CA THR A 72 6.35 -4.90 -12.73
C THR A 72 7.33 -4.95 -13.90
N LEU A 73 6.83 -4.83 -15.14
CA LEU A 73 7.71 -4.69 -16.32
C LEU A 73 8.58 -3.43 -16.21
N GLY A 74 8.01 -2.32 -15.72
CA GLY A 74 8.76 -1.09 -15.47
C GLY A 74 9.82 -1.23 -14.39
N GLN A 75 9.50 -1.94 -13.29
CA GLN A 75 10.41 -2.18 -12.16
C GLN A 75 11.56 -3.16 -12.45
N CYS A 76 11.43 -3.96 -13.51
CA CYS A 76 12.45 -4.92 -13.95
C CYS A 76 13.11 -4.53 -15.28
N ARG A 77 12.93 -3.29 -15.72
CA ARG A 77 13.28 -2.84 -17.06
C ARG A 77 14.77 -3.03 -17.39
N ALA A 78 15.66 -2.54 -16.55
CA ALA A 78 17.10 -2.60 -16.79
C ALA A 78 17.60 -4.07 -16.83
N TRP A 79 17.06 -4.92 -15.97
CA TRP A 79 17.33 -6.35 -15.99
C TRP A 79 16.86 -6.98 -17.32
N LEU A 80 15.63 -6.70 -17.73
CA LEU A 80 15.05 -7.24 -18.97
C LEU A 80 15.83 -6.81 -20.21
N GLU A 81 16.22 -5.54 -20.31
CA GLU A 81 17.05 -5.00 -21.40
C GLU A 81 18.43 -5.68 -21.46
N SER A 82 19.00 -6.07 -20.30
CA SER A 82 20.32 -6.70 -20.22
C SER A 82 20.31 -8.19 -20.55
N TYR A 83 19.27 -8.92 -20.11
CA TYR A 83 19.24 -10.39 -20.19
C TYR A 83 18.25 -10.94 -21.20
N CYS A 84 17.25 -10.16 -21.61
CA CYS A 84 16.19 -10.57 -22.52
C CYS A 84 15.83 -9.46 -23.54
N PRO A 85 16.79 -8.83 -24.24
CA PRO A 85 16.57 -7.59 -25.00
C PRO A 85 15.58 -7.74 -26.18
N GLU A 86 15.44 -8.93 -26.76
CA GLU A 86 14.58 -9.19 -27.95
C GLU A 86 13.28 -9.91 -27.59
N VAL A 87 13.01 -10.13 -26.30
CA VAL A 87 11.84 -10.87 -25.85
C VAL A 87 10.60 -9.98 -25.89
N LYS A 88 9.50 -10.51 -26.39
CA LYS A 88 8.21 -9.81 -26.37
C LYS A 88 7.68 -9.72 -24.94
N LEU A 89 7.47 -8.49 -24.49
CA LEU A 89 6.86 -8.19 -23.18
C LEU A 89 5.35 -8.00 -23.35
N VAL A 90 4.56 -8.67 -22.54
CA VAL A 90 3.09 -8.63 -22.57
C VAL A 90 2.56 -8.17 -21.23
N SER A 91 1.89 -7.01 -21.24
CA SER A 91 1.21 -6.51 -20.05
C SER A 91 -0.10 -7.26 -19.81
N VAL A 92 -0.30 -7.71 -18.58
CA VAL A 92 -1.51 -8.41 -18.11
C VAL A 92 -2.08 -7.72 -16.86
N SER A 93 -3.29 -8.10 -16.46
CA SER A 93 -4.03 -7.45 -15.38
C SER A 93 -3.40 -7.59 -13.99
N SER A 94 -2.56 -8.62 -13.78
CA SER A 94 -1.84 -8.84 -12.52
C SER A 94 -0.70 -9.85 -12.70
N ASN A 95 0.29 -9.83 -11.80
CA ASN A 95 1.35 -10.84 -11.77
C ASN A 95 0.82 -12.26 -11.46
N ALA A 96 -0.30 -12.36 -10.73
CA ALA A 96 -0.96 -13.65 -10.53
C ALA A 96 -1.56 -14.20 -11.83
N GLN A 97 -2.14 -13.33 -12.68
CA GLN A 97 -2.61 -13.70 -14.02
C GLN A 97 -1.43 -14.13 -14.90
N ALA A 98 -0.31 -13.41 -14.85
CA ALA A 98 0.90 -13.80 -15.58
C ALA A 98 1.36 -15.22 -15.21
N ALA A 99 1.44 -15.52 -13.91
CA ALA A 99 1.81 -16.86 -13.42
C ALA A 99 0.78 -17.94 -13.82
N SER A 100 -0.52 -17.61 -13.87
CA SER A 100 -1.55 -18.52 -14.37
C SER A 100 -1.37 -18.84 -15.86
N ASN A 101 -1.00 -17.85 -16.68
CA ASN A 101 -0.77 -18.03 -18.11
C ASN A 101 0.37 -19.02 -18.39
N VAL A 102 1.44 -19.01 -17.57
CA VAL A 102 2.55 -19.97 -17.69
C VAL A 102 2.07 -21.41 -17.52
N LYS A 103 1.11 -21.65 -16.63
CA LYS A 103 0.54 -22.99 -16.42
C LYS A 103 -0.20 -23.51 -17.66
N GLU A 104 -0.76 -22.62 -18.45
CA GLU A 104 -1.56 -22.94 -19.63
C GLU A 104 -0.72 -23.00 -20.91
N ASP A 105 0.42 -22.28 -20.96
CA ASP A 105 1.28 -22.19 -22.13
C ASP A 105 2.77 -22.19 -21.73
N ASN A 106 3.48 -23.23 -22.12
CA ASN A 106 4.91 -23.41 -21.85
C ASN A 106 5.82 -22.41 -22.59
N THR A 107 5.30 -21.63 -23.53
CA THR A 107 6.03 -20.55 -24.20
C THR A 107 5.94 -19.22 -23.46
N VAL A 108 5.16 -19.16 -22.39
CA VAL A 108 5.01 -17.99 -21.53
C VAL A 108 5.93 -18.13 -20.30
N ILE A 109 6.57 -17.04 -19.96
CA ILE A 109 7.33 -16.85 -18.72
C ILE A 109 6.68 -15.69 -17.98
N ALA A 110 6.56 -15.78 -16.66
CA ALA A 110 5.96 -14.72 -15.86
C ALA A 110 6.98 -14.01 -14.99
N ILE A 111 6.73 -12.73 -14.69
CA ILE A 111 7.37 -12.06 -13.57
C ILE A 111 6.35 -11.98 -12.43
N ALA A 112 6.68 -12.64 -11.30
CA ALA A 112 5.82 -12.62 -10.12
C ALA A 112 6.62 -12.95 -8.83
N GLY A 113 5.94 -12.85 -7.68
CA GLY A 113 6.51 -13.19 -6.38
C GLY A 113 6.65 -14.72 -6.17
N GLU A 114 7.44 -15.11 -5.18
CA GLU A 114 7.69 -16.52 -4.84
C GLU A 114 6.42 -17.30 -4.48
N LEU A 115 5.43 -16.64 -3.87
CA LEU A 115 4.13 -17.27 -3.56
C LEU A 115 3.38 -17.70 -4.81
N ALA A 116 3.49 -16.95 -5.91
CA ALA A 116 2.91 -17.36 -7.18
C ALA A 116 3.61 -18.60 -7.75
N ALA A 117 4.93 -18.68 -7.65
CA ALA A 117 5.68 -19.88 -8.03
C ALA A 117 5.17 -21.11 -7.28
N LYS A 118 5.03 -21.03 -5.95
CA LYS A 118 4.51 -22.12 -5.11
C LYS A 118 3.07 -22.50 -5.48
N LYS A 119 2.20 -21.49 -5.65
CA LYS A 119 0.77 -21.70 -5.93
C LYS A 119 0.52 -22.37 -7.28
N TYR A 120 1.28 -22.01 -8.30
CA TYR A 120 1.09 -22.51 -9.67
C TYR A 120 2.05 -23.65 -10.03
N GLY A 121 2.94 -24.06 -9.12
CA GLY A 121 3.91 -25.14 -9.33
C GLY A 121 4.96 -24.79 -10.39
N LEU A 122 5.43 -23.54 -10.39
CA LEU A 122 6.40 -23.00 -11.34
C LEU A 122 7.80 -23.00 -10.74
N ASP A 123 8.81 -23.17 -11.60
CA ASP A 123 10.21 -22.97 -11.25
C ASP A 123 10.55 -21.47 -11.22
N ILE A 124 11.39 -21.08 -10.26
CA ILE A 124 12.03 -19.77 -10.28
C ILE A 124 13.27 -19.87 -11.17
N LEU A 125 13.20 -19.26 -12.35
CA LEU A 125 14.27 -19.25 -13.35
C LEU A 125 15.38 -18.25 -12.99
N SER A 126 14.98 -17.06 -12.49
CA SER A 126 15.87 -16.03 -11.93
C SER A 126 15.21 -15.37 -10.74
N LYS A 127 15.97 -15.05 -9.70
CA LYS A 127 15.49 -14.41 -8.47
C LYS A 127 15.81 -12.93 -8.48
N ASN A 128 14.91 -12.14 -7.85
CA ASN A 128 15.12 -10.73 -7.50
C ASN A 128 15.61 -9.93 -8.70
N ILE A 129 14.79 -9.94 -9.77
CA ILE A 129 15.12 -9.30 -11.05
C ILE A 129 14.67 -7.83 -11.10
N GLU A 130 14.13 -7.30 -10.00
CA GLU A 130 13.80 -5.89 -9.85
C GLU A 130 15.06 -5.00 -9.92
N ASP A 131 14.94 -3.83 -10.53
CA ASP A 131 16.04 -2.88 -10.69
C ASP A 131 16.43 -2.21 -9.37
N TYR A 132 15.50 -2.13 -8.41
CA TYR A 132 15.69 -1.57 -7.07
C TYR A 132 15.26 -2.57 -6.01
N SER A 133 16.20 -3.07 -5.22
CA SER A 133 15.97 -4.09 -4.18
C SER A 133 15.22 -3.59 -2.93
N SER A 134 15.04 -2.28 -2.78
CA SER A 134 14.37 -1.67 -1.62
C SER A 134 12.88 -1.43 -1.83
N ASN A 135 12.24 -2.19 -2.73
CA ASN A 135 10.80 -2.06 -2.98
C ASN A 135 10.00 -2.69 -1.82
N THR A 136 9.42 -1.85 -0.99
CA THR A 136 8.58 -2.25 0.15
C THR A 136 7.16 -1.74 -0.06
N THR A 137 6.18 -2.59 0.19
CA THR A 137 4.77 -2.19 0.22
C THR A 137 4.27 -2.29 1.66
N ARG A 138 3.65 -1.20 2.11
CA ARG A 138 2.94 -1.13 3.38
C ARG A 138 1.48 -1.49 3.15
N PHE A 139 0.99 -2.45 3.92
CA PHE A 139 -0.39 -2.90 3.93
C PHE A 139 -1.05 -2.52 5.24
N LEU A 140 -2.33 -2.23 5.20
CA LEU A 140 -3.16 -2.03 6.38
C LEU A 140 -4.10 -3.21 6.56
N THR A 141 -4.24 -3.67 7.80
CA THR A 141 -5.32 -4.55 8.22
C THR A 141 -6.50 -3.68 8.64
N ILE A 142 -7.64 -3.90 8.03
CA ILE A 142 -8.88 -3.14 8.27
C ILE A 142 -9.98 -4.07 8.75
N GLY A 143 -10.87 -3.56 9.61
CA GLY A 143 -12.01 -4.30 10.15
C GLY A 143 -12.91 -3.42 10.99
N ASN A 144 -13.89 -4.04 11.65
CA ASN A 144 -14.81 -3.36 12.60
C ASN A 144 -14.30 -3.41 14.04
N ILE A 145 -13.02 -3.68 14.25
CA ILE A 145 -12.40 -3.84 15.58
C ILE A 145 -11.40 -2.70 15.80
N GLU A 146 -11.37 -2.14 16.98
CA GLU A 146 -10.33 -1.22 17.44
C GLU A 146 -9.24 -2.03 18.18
N SER A 147 -7.98 -1.76 17.85
CA SER A 147 -6.85 -2.34 18.59
C SER A 147 -6.68 -1.65 19.94
N GLY A 148 -6.31 -2.42 20.95
CA GLY A 148 -5.91 -1.85 22.24
C GLY A 148 -4.52 -1.19 22.14
N GLN A 149 -4.23 -0.35 23.13
CA GLN A 149 -2.94 0.31 23.27
C GLN A 149 -1.81 -0.70 23.53
N THR A 150 -0.67 -0.48 22.88
CA THR A 150 0.57 -1.24 23.04
C THR A 150 1.74 -0.31 23.37
N ASP A 151 2.97 -0.87 23.45
CA ASP A 151 4.18 -0.06 23.71
C ASP A 151 4.68 0.69 22.45
N SER A 152 4.19 0.34 21.25
CA SER A 152 4.63 0.93 20.00
C SER A 152 3.48 1.03 19.02
N ASP A 153 2.72 2.11 19.13
CA ASP A 153 1.53 2.34 18.33
C ASP A 153 1.71 3.45 17.29
N LYS A 154 0.83 3.42 16.32
CA LYS A 154 0.63 4.44 15.29
C LYS A 154 -0.84 4.80 15.24
N THR A 155 -1.14 6.07 15.07
CA THR A 155 -2.50 6.55 14.84
C THR A 155 -2.58 7.13 13.42
N SER A 156 -3.60 6.71 12.68
CA SER A 156 -3.94 7.27 11.37
C SER A 156 -5.22 8.08 11.47
N ILE A 157 -5.18 9.28 10.91
CA ILE A 157 -6.34 10.16 10.79
C ILE A 157 -6.56 10.63 9.35
N MET A 158 -7.80 11.00 9.06
CA MET A 158 -8.13 11.85 7.92
C MET A 158 -8.57 13.21 8.46
N ALA A 159 -7.87 14.27 8.09
CA ALA A 159 -8.17 15.64 8.48
C ALA A 159 -8.63 16.45 7.27
N THR A 160 -9.77 17.12 7.39
CA THR A 160 -10.29 17.99 6.32
C THR A 160 -10.20 19.44 6.76
N THR A 161 -9.57 20.29 5.93
CA THR A 161 -9.41 21.72 6.20
C THR A 161 -10.21 22.54 5.19
N LYS A 162 -10.56 23.78 5.58
CA LYS A 162 -11.04 24.79 4.64
C LYS A 162 -9.95 25.14 3.63
N ASN A 163 -10.32 25.54 2.43
CA ASN A 163 -9.36 26.02 1.43
C ASN A 163 -9.08 27.52 1.67
N GLU A 164 -8.14 27.81 2.56
CA GLU A 164 -7.75 29.15 2.95
C GLU A 164 -6.24 29.25 3.19
N GLU A 165 -5.73 30.47 3.21
CA GLU A 165 -4.31 30.72 3.46
C GLU A 165 -3.89 30.20 4.83
N GLY A 166 -2.77 29.45 4.89
CA GLY A 166 -2.25 28.86 6.13
C GLY A 166 -2.97 27.62 6.65
N ALA A 167 -3.99 27.08 5.94
CA ALA A 167 -4.76 25.92 6.40
C ALA A 167 -3.87 24.70 6.72
N LEU A 168 -2.93 24.36 5.85
CA LEU A 168 -1.98 23.26 6.09
C LEU A 168 -1.05 23.55 7.28
N TYR A 169 -0.58 24.78 7.42
CA TYR A 169 0.22 25.15 8.60
C TYR A 169 -0.61 24.98 9.88
N SER A 170 -1.85 25.46 9.89
CA SER A 170 -2.77 25.33 11.04
C SER A 170 -3.04 23.88 11.41
N LEU A 171 -3.07 22.97 10.43
CA LEU A 171 -3.19 21.52 10.64
C LEU A 171 -1.93 20.94 11.28
N LEU A 172 -0.74 21.34 10.82
CA LEU A 172 0.54 20.76 11.28
C LEU A 172 1.08 21.39 12.57
N GLU A 173 0.70 22.63 12.89
CA GLU A 173 1.19 23.35 14.08
C GLU A 173 0.99 22.59 15.40
N PRO A 174 -0.16 21.94 15.72
CA PRO A 174 -0.33 21.18 16.95
C PRO A 174 0.64 20.01 17.08
N PHE A 175 0.96 19.30 16.00
CA PHE A 175 1.94 18.21 15.99
C PHE A 175 3.33 18.71 16.37
N ASN A 176 3.75 19.82 15.79
CA ASN A 176 5.04 20.44 16.12
C ASN A 176 5.10 20.93 17.56
N LYS A 177 4.04 21.59 18.06
CA LYS A 177 3.99 22.10 19.44
C LYS A 177 4.05 20.99 20.49
N LEU A 178 3.48 19.84 20.20
CA LEU A 178 3.45 18.70 21.10
C LEU A 178 4.58 17.69 20.83
N ASN A 179 5.49 18.00 19.89
CA ASN A 179 6.58 17.12 19.46
C ASN A 179 6.10 15.72 19.02
N VAL A 180 4.93 15.64 18.39
CA VAL A 180 4.40 14.39 17.82
C VAL A 180 5.00 14.18 16.44
N ASN A 181 5.68 13.04 16.25
CA ASN A 181 6.30 12.70 14.98
C ASN A 181 5.26 12.24 13.96
N LEU A 182 5.31 12.83 12.76
CA LEU A 182 4.52 12.40 11.60
C LEU A 182 5.33 11.39 10.80
N SER A 183 4.83 10.16 10.67
CA SER A 183 5.46 9.10 9.90
C SER A 183 4.99 9.06 8.44
N HIS A 184 3.79 9.58 8.16
CA HIS A 184 3.24 9.68 6.78
C HIS A 184 2.32 10.88 6.65
N LEU A 185 2.37 11.52 5.48
CA LEU A 185 1.45 12.60 5.09
C LEU A 185 1.16 12.52 3.60
N THR A 186 -0.08 12.36 3.26
CA THR A 186 -0.56 12.45 1.87
C THR A 186 -1.91 13.17 1.81
N TYR A 187 -2.37 13.52 0.61
CA TYR A 187 -3.64 14.22 0.47
C TYR A 187 -4.46 13.71 -0.71
N ARG A 188 -5.77 13.91 -0.62
CA ARG A 188 -6.73 13.65 -1.69
C ARG A 188 -7.66 14.85 -1.85
N PRO A 189 -8.04 15.21 -3.09
CA PRO A 189 -9.14 16.14 -3.29
C PRO A 189 -10.42 15.62 -2.66
N SER A 190 -11.16 16.47 -1.95
CA SER A 190 -12.45 16.10 -1.40
C SER A 190 -13.45 15.82 -2.52
N LYS A 191 -14.15 14.69 -2.43
CA LYS A 191 -15.22 14.35 -3.37
C LYS A 191 -16.54 15.09 -3.06
N VAL A 192 -16.65 15.62 -1.87
CA VAL A 192 -17.88 16.30 -1.38
C VAL A 192 -17.84 17.79 -1.69
N ASN A 193 -16.74 18.45 -1.41
CA ASN A 193 -16.60 19.89 -1.56
C ASN A 193 -15.51 20.22 -2.58
N LYS A 194 -15.87 21.05 -3.58
CA LYS A 194 -14.90 21.53 -4.57
C LYS A 194 -13.78 22.32 -3.89
N TRP A 195 -12.53 22.04 -4.29
CA TRP A 195 -11.32 22.75 -3.82
C TRP A 195 -10.98 22.56 -2.34
N GLN A 196 -11.58 21.61 -1.64
CA GLN A 196 -11.14 21.13 -0.33
C GLN A 196 -10.25 19.90 -0.48
N TYR A 197 -9.36 19.70 0.51
CA TYR A 197 -8.46 18.57 0.56
C TYR A 197 -8.65 17.82 1.87
N SER A 198 -8.64 16.50 1.77
CA SER A 198 -8.53 15.60 2.92
C SER A 198 -7.08 15.15 3.03
N PHE A 199 -6.46 15.41 4.16
CA PHE A 199 -5.10 14.99 4.48
C PHE A 199 -5.16 13.69 5.27
N PHE A 200 -4.41 12.70 4.82
CA PHE A 200 -4.21 11.45 5.52
C PHE A 200 -2.87 11.54 6.23
N ILE A 201 -2.91 11.39 7.54
CA ILE A 201 -1.76 11.61 8.42
C ILE A 201 -1.61 10.42 9.33
N ASP A 202 -0.40 9.84 9.35
CA ASP A 202 -0.01 8.86 10.34
C ASP A 202 1.01 9.47 11.29
N PHE A 203 0.86 9.20 12.57
CA PHE A 203 1.76 9.70 13.62
C PHE A 203 1.93 8.68 14.74
N ASP A 204 3.03 8.82 15.47
CA ASP A 204 3.39 7.91 16.54
C ASP A 204 2.49 8.08 17.76
N GLY A 205 2.14 6.96 18.39
CA GLY A 205 1.37 6.83 19.61
C GLY A 205 -0.09 6.40 19.41
N HIS A 206 -0.76 6.05 20.51
CA HIS A 206 -2.15 5.60 20.53
C HIS A 206 -3.10 6.76 20.88
N LYS A 207 -4.27 6.84 20.25
CA LYS A 207 -5.28 7.90 20.44
C LYS A 207 -5.69 8.11 21.89
N ASP A 208 -5.57 7.09 22.73
CA ASP A 208 -5.97 7.12 24.15
C ASP A 208 -4.85 7.64 25.08
N GLU A 209 -3.66 7.93 24.56
CA GLU A 209 -2.61 8.65 25.30
C GLU A 209 -3.02 10.09 25.54
N ASP A 210 -2.71 10.61 26.73
CA ASP A 210 -3.11 11.97 27.11
C ASP A 210 -2.54 13.04 26.19
N LEU A 211 -1.29 12.87 25.73
CA LEU A 211 -0.65 13.73 24.73
C LEU A 211 -1.45 13.79 23.42
N LEU A 212 -1.97 12.65 22.96
CA LEU A 212 -2.71 12.58 21.71
C LEU A 212 -4.15 13.03 21.85
N LYS A 213 -4.76 12.89 23.02
CA LYS A 213 -6.04 13.53 23.33
C LYS A 213 -5.91 15.07 23.27
N ASP A 214 -4.81 15.61 23.79
CA ASP A 214 -4.52 17.05 23.71
C ASP A 214 -4.30 17.50 22.27
N LEU A 215 -3.61 16.71 21.47
CA LEU A 215 -3.42 16.95 20.02
C LEU A 215 -4.78 17.01 19.30
N LEU A 216 -5.60 15.98 19.45
CA LEU A 216 -6.92 15.91 18.81
C LEU A 216 -7.84 17.06 19.25
N SER A 217 -7.81 17.40 20.54
CA SER A 217 -8.53 18.57 21.08
C SER A 217 -8.04 19.88 20.48
N SER A 218 -6.74 20.01 20.23
CA SER A 218 -6.15 21.20 19.60
C SER A 218 -6.56 21.35 18.15
N LEU A 219 -6.68 20.25 17.41
CA LEU A 219 -7.20 20.23 16.04
C LEU A 219 -8.67 20.64 16.00
N ALA A 220 -9.48 20.10 16.89
CA ALA A 220 -10.90 20.44 17.00
C ALA A 220 -11.13 21.94 17.32
N LYS A 221 -10.31 22.54 18.19
CA LYS A 221 -10.37 24.01 18.48
C LYS A 221 -10.08 24.87 17.26
N LYS A 222 -9.39 24.36 16.26
CA LYS A 222 -9.08 25.04 14.99
C LYS A 222 -10.14 24.79 13.89
N GLU A 223 -11.29 24.22 14.25
CA GLU A 223 -12.35 23.83 13.32
C GLU A 223 -11.88 22.86 12.20
N ILE A 224 -10.84 22.07 12.48
CA ILE A 224 -10.36 21.02 11.58
C ILE A 224 -11.21 19.78 11.84
N GLU A 225 -11.89 19.29 10.82
CA GLU A 225 -12.65 18.06 10.89
C GLU A 225 -11.71 16.87 10.86
N VAL A 226 -11.73 16.04 11.92
CA VAL A 226 -10.85 14.87 12.05
C VAL A 226 -11.69 13.61 12.12
N LYS A 227 -11.41 12.66 11.21
CA LYS A 227 -11.87 11.27 11.27
C LYS A 227 -10.69 10.40 11.72
N ILE A 228 -10.79 9.76 12.90
CA ILE A 228 -9.81 8.77 13.34
C ILE A 228 -10.06 7.48 12.55
N LEU A 229 -9.08 7.09 11.74
CA LEU A 229 -9.11 5.88 10.94
C LEU A 229 -8.74 4.65 11.75
N GLY A 230 -7.83 4.80 12.73
CA GLY A 230 -7.46 3.76 13.68
C GLY A 230 -6.22 4.14 14.48
N SER A 231 -6.06 3.46 15.64
CA SER A 231 -4.80 3.40 16.39
C SER A 231 -4.43 1.92 16.52
N TYR A 232 -3.22 1.54 16.20
CA TYR A 232 -2.83 0.14 16.00
C TYR A 232 -1.32 -0.05 16.23
N PRO A 233 -0.89 -1.28 16.57
CA PRO A 233 0.53 -1.61 16.68
C PRO A 233 1.27 -1.36 15.38
N LYS A 234 2.48 -0.78 15.47
CA LYS A 234 3.40 -0.63 14.35
C LYS A 234 3.84 -2.01 13.84
N SER A 235 4.15 -2.09 12.54
CA SER A 235 4.82 -3.27 11.99
C SER A 235 6.13 -3.54 12.74
N LEU A 236 6.41 -4.81 12.99
CA LEU A 236 7.65 -5.23 13.65
C LEU A 236 8.84 -5.34 12.67
N GLY A 237 8.64 -5.04 11.38
CA GLY A 237 9.66 -5.13 10.33
C GLY A 237 9.73 -6.50 9.73
#